data_e4d9eca47f9809a56d147ba6825fa391
#
_entry.id   e4d9eca47f9809a56d147ba6825fa391
#
_cell.length_a   1.000
_cell.length_b   1.000
_cell.length_c   1.000
_cell.angle_alpha   90.00
_cell.angle_beta   90.00
_cell.angle_gamma   90.00
#
_symmetry.space_group_name_H-M   'P 1'
#
loop_
_entity.id
_entity.type
_entity.pdbx_description
1 polymer ?
#
loop_
_entity_poly.entity_id
_entity_poly.type
_entity_poly.pdbx_seq_one_letter_code
_entity_poly.pdbx_strand_id
1 'polypeptide(L)'
;FYIEGLDMLDSKYGVATNSLPQGDVSSVQVMRNHQPIRVLEDFIYNDDAAVNIRMKEGAKSRWVTSFNGGVGISHDTGLLKLEGFGLRLKSDFQTMFTYKTNNMGQNICKETTTMFSLDNLENWSDYISLATPTTPNLAERRTLFNRSHAVTANTMKRINESSQVNVQFIYNNDRQTAQGERQTEYFLPDGTQTIDNHKDFLRKNNELYGLVKYEKNSSIQYLKNSLSGDFTWSHQWLNEKGTASHRQFARKPEYDVKDNLYIICKYGNSLVSFYSNNRIVSRPQSLAVDSLYQHVSQQQYSTNTYAMGGTKLGKFRLSLKAGVNAALHRLESDAIGLPDPLGLLTHNSRFPFAR
;
A
#
# COMPACT_ATOMS: atom_id res chain seq x y z
N PHE A 1 3.06 15.59 6.27
CA PHE A 1 4.07 15.33 7.29
C PHE A 1 5.44 15.73 6.75
N TYR A 2 6.18 16.55 7.50
CA TYR A 2 7.43 17.15 7.05
C TYR A 2 8.57 16.79 8.00
N ILE A 3 9.79 16.66 7.44
CA ILE A 3 11.05 16.65 8.20
C ILE A 3 11.90 17.79 7.65
N GLU A 4 12.28 18.74 8.51
CA GLU A 4 12.98 19.96 8.12
C GLU A 4 12.28 20.74 6.98
N GLY A 5 10.94 20.73 7.00
CA GLY A 5 10.11 21.43 6.02
C GLY A 5 9.97 20.73 4.66
N LEU A 6 10.41 19.49 4.52
CA LEU A 6 10.31 18.71 3.29
C LEU A 6 9.44 17.45 3.49
N ASP A 7 8.52 17.21 2.56
CA ASP A 7 7.65 16.02 2.55
C ASP A 7 8.32 14.87 1.80
N MET A 8 9.18 14.14 2.51
CA MET A 8 9.97 13.04 1.95
C MET A 8 9.18 11.72 1.86
N LEU A 9 8.18 11.54 2.73
CA LEU A 9 7.53 10.23 2.93
C LEU A 9 6.14 10.16 2.33
N ASP A 10 5.61 11.29 1.87
CA ASP A 10 4.25 11.38 1.40
C ASP A 10 3.26 10.85 2.47
N SER A 11 2.39 9.90 2.15
CA SER A 11 1.46 9.29 3.11
C SER A 11 2.05 8.18 3.99
N LYS A 12 3.33 7.81 3.83
CA LYS A 12 4.00 6.69 4.52
C LYS A 12 4.82 7.13 5.75
N TYR A 13 4.32 8.09 6.51
CA TYR A 13 5.01 8.67 7.67
C TYR A 13 5.28 7.68 8.82
N GLY A 14 4.57 6.55 8.88
CA GLY A 14 4.81 5.49 9.88
C GLY A 14 6.24 4.97 9.90
N VAL A 15 6.93 5.00 8.75
CA VAL A 15 8.34 4.62 8.65
C VAL A 15 9.23 5.56 9.48
N ALA A 16 9.00 6.88 9.40
CA ALA A 16 9.78 7.86 10.17
C ALA A 16 9.41 7.85 11.65
N THR A 17 8.11 7.85 11.98
CA THR A 17 7.65 7.94 13.38
C THR A 17 8.11 6.75 14.23
N ASN A 18 8.24 5.57 13.62
CA ASN A 18 8.66 4.36 14.32
C ASN A 18 10.18 4.12 14.30
N SER A 19 10.94 4.91 13.54
CA SER A 19 12.37 4.64 13.34
C SER A 19 13.29 5.80 13.72
N LEU A 20 12.76 7.04 13.77
CA LEU A 20 13.55 8.23 14.04
C LEU A 20 13.99 8.27 15.52
N PRO A 21 15.31 8.39 15.83
CA PRO A 21 15.79 8.48 17.21
C PRO A 21 15.29 9.76 17.89
N GLN A 22 14.61 9.64 19.02
CA GLN A 22 14.08 10.77 19.78
C GLN A 22 15.16 11.74 20.23
N GLY A 23 16.37 11.24 20.52
CA GLY A 23 17.52 12.04 20.94
C GLY A 23 17.98 13.08 19.91
N ASP A 24 17.69 12.88 18.62
CA ASP A 24 18.08 13.76 17.53
C ASP A 24 16.97 14.75 17.11
N VAL A 25 15.77 14.61 17.66
CA VAL A 25 14.66 15.54 17.45
C VAL A 25 14.83 16.77 18.36
N SER A 26 14.73 17.96 17.76
CA SER A 26 14.75 19.25 18.50
C SER A 26 13.34 19.66 18.92
N SER A 27 12.39 19.63 17.99
CA SER A 27 11.00 20.01 18.23
C SER A 27 10.06 19.40 17.20
N VAL A 28 8.81 19.29 17.59
CA VAL A 28 7.70 18.93 16.70
C VAL A 28 6.83 20.18 16.54
N GLN A 29 6.75 20.69 15.33
CA GLN A 29 5.97 21.88 15.00
C GLN A 29 4.63 21.48 14.41
N VAL A 30 3.54 22.09 14.88
CA VAL A 30 2.22 21.98 14.27
C VAL A 30 1.97 23.28 13.50
N MET A 31 1.94 23.17 12.18
CA MET A 31 1.65 24.27 11.26
C MET A 31 0.14 24.32 11.05
N ARG A 32 -0.53 25.32 11.60
CA ARG A 32 -1.97 25.54 11.40
C ARG A 32 -2.19 26.30 10.08
N ASN A 33 -3.30 26.05 9.44
CA ASN A 33 -3.72 26.71 8.19
C ASN A 33 -2.63 26.57 7.11
N HIS A 34 -2.01 25.40 7.06
CA HIS A 34 -0.89 25.16 6.18
C HIS A 34 -1.37 24.96 4.73
N GLN A 35 -1.01 25.91 3.84
CA GLN A 35 -1.23 25.79 2.40
C GLN A 35 0.06 25.24 1.74
N PRO A 36 0.09 23.95 1.35
CA PRO A 36 1.29 23.35 0.76
C PRO A 36 1.59 23.85 -0.65
N ILE A 37 0.60 24.41 -1.34
CA ILE A 37 0.70 24.84 -2.74
C ILE A 37 0.75 26.37 -2.79
N ARG A 38 1.95 26.94 -3.02
CA ARG A 38 2.19 28.40 -2.95
C ARG A 38 1.31 29.21 -3.89
N VAL A 39 1.05 28.72 -5.10
CA VAL A 39 0.18 29.43 -6.08
C VAL A 39 -1.27 29.59 -5.58
N LEU A 40 -1.69 28.83 -4.59
CA LEU A 40 -3.03 28.87 -4.01
C LEU A 40 -3.15 29.73 -2.75
N GLU A 41 -2.04 30.22 -2.16
CA GLU A 41 -2.03 30.97 -0.91
C GLU A 41 -2.96 32.19 -0.94
N ASP A 42 -3.05 32.91 -2.09
CA ASP A 42 -3.91 34.08 -2.27
C ASP A 42 -5.37 33.73 -2.63
N PHE A 43 -5.68 32.47 -2.95
CA PHE A 43 -6.97 32.07 -3.54
C PHE A 43 -7.79 31.19 -2.62
N ILE A 44 -7.15 30.33 -1.83
CA ILE A 44 -7.80 29.29 -1.07
C ILE A 44 -7.24 29.30 0.35
N TYR A 45 -8.12 29.55 1.32
CA TYR A 45 -7.80 29.33 2.72
C TYR A 45 -7.85 27.82 3.02
N ASN A 46 -6.83 27.30 3.69
CA ASN A 46 -6.75 25.89 4.10
C ASN A 46 -6.76 25.80 5.64
N ASP A 47 -7.71 25.05 6.17
CA ASP A 47 -7.86 24.81 7.62
C ASP A 47 -7.00 23.61 8.10
N ASP A 48 -6.33 22.90 7.18
CA ASP A 48 -5.54 21.72 7.53
C ASP A 48 -4.33 22.06 8.37
N ALA A 49 -4.01 21.17 9.29
CA ALA A 49 -2.79 21.22 10.08
C ALA A 49 -1.74 20.27 9.51
N ALA A 50 -0.50 20.69 9.49
CA ALA A 50 0.62 19.85 9.12
C ALA A 50 1.61 19.73 10.28
N VAL A 51 2.27 18.56 10.37
CA VAL A 51 3.30 18.28 11.37
C VAL A 51 4.66 18.35 10.71
N ASN A 52 5.57 19.13 11.31
CA ASN A 52 6.98 19.24 10.88
C ASN A 52 7.92 18.87 12.02
N ILE A 53 8.74 17.86 11.79
CA ILE A 53 9.81 17.48 12.73
C ILE A 53 11.04 18.30 12.43
N ARG A 54 11.53 19.01 13.45
CA ARG A 54 12.82 19.72 13.40
C ARG A 54 13.89 18.91 14.10
N MET A 55 15.02 18.78 13.45
CA MET A 55 16.17 18.06 13.98
C MET A 55 17.12 19.01 14.71
N LYS A 56 17.86 18.47 15.70
CA LYS A 56 18.95 19.21 16.34
C LYS A 56 20.03 19.59 15.33
N GLU A 57 20.71 20.71 15.51
CA GLU A 57 21.76 21.16 14.59
C GLU A 57 22.88 20.12 14.43
N GLY A 58 23.25 19.43 15.50
CA GLY A 58 24.22 18.33 15.44
C GLY A 58 23.76 17.10 14.67
N ALA A 59 22.46 16.95 14.40
CA ALA A 59 21.91 15.87 13.59
C ALA A 59 21.84 16.23 12.09
N LYS A 60 21.93 17.52 11.76
CA LYS A 60 21.97 17.99 10.37
C LYS A 60 23.35 17.71 9.76
N SER A 61 23.36 17.34 8.49
CA SER A 61 24.57 17.03 7.69
C SER A 61 25.34 15.76 8.06
N ARG A 62 25.04 15.11 9.18
CA ARG A 62 25.59 13.79 9.56
C ARG A 62 24.59 12.67 9.27
N TRP A 63 25.06 11.44 9.31
CA TRP A 63 24.19 10.30 9.39
C TRP A 63 23.62 10.16 10.81
N VAL A 64 22.31 10.16 10.92
CA VAL A 64 21.59 9.77 12.13
C VAL A 64 21.26 8.29 11.97
N THR A 65 21.82 7.44 12.81
CA THR A 65 21.65 6.00 12.73
C THR A 65 21.07 5.44 14.02
N SER A 66 20.23 4.44 13.89
CA SER A 66 19.73 3.67 15.02
C SER A 66 19.78 2.18 14.66
N PHE A 67 20.17 1.39 15.61
CA PHE A 67 20.15 -0.06 15.51
C PHE A 67 19.51 -0.66 16.76
N ASN A 68 18.54 -1.54 16.54
CA ASN A 68 17.85 -2.26 17.61
C ASN A 68 17.84 -3.75 17.25
N GLY A 69 18.25 -4.60 18.20
CA GLY A 69 18.32 -6.03 18.00
C GLY A 69 17.90 -6.80 19.23
N GLY A 70 17.27 -7.94 19.03
CA GLY A 70 16.87 -8.85 20.08
C GLY A 70 16.87 -10.28 19.59
N VAL A 71 17.28 -11.19 20.47
CA VAL A 71 17.23 -12.64 20.26
C VAL A 71 16.51 -13.29 21.44
N GLY A 72 15.86 -14.40 21.17
CA GLY A 72 15.13 -15.15 22.18
C GLY A 72 14.91 -16.59 21.76
N ILE A 73 14.33 -17.38 22.65
CA ILE A 73 13.96 -18.77 22.39
C ILE A 73 12.52 -18.96 22.86
N SER A 74 11.70 -19.60 22.05
CA SER A 74 10.34 -20.03 22.42
C SER A 74 10.17 -21.47 21.96
N HIS A 75 9.99 -22.40 22.91
CA HIS A 75 9.99 -23.83 22.68
C HIS A 75 11.20 -24.25 21.82
N ASP A 76 10.95 -24.72 20.61
CA ASP A 76 11.99 -25.21 19.69
C ASP A 76 12.36 -24.19 18.60
N THR A 77 11.92 -22.92 18.75
CA THR A 77 12.12 -21.89 17.73
C THR A 77 12.95 -20.73 18.26
N GLY A 78 14.08 -20.45 17.58
CA GLY A 78 14.84 -19.24 17.82
C GLY A 78 14.08 -18.00 17.35
N LEU A 79 13.99 -17.00 18.22
CA LEU A 79 13.36 -15.72 17.95
C LEU A 79 14.42 -14.67 17.62
N LEU A 80 14.16 -13.87 16.60
CA LEU A 80 15.04 -12.80 16.14
C LEU A 80 14.24 -11.54 15.82
N LYS A 81 14.77 -10.40 16.26
CA LYS A 81 14.34 -9.07 15.82
C LYS A 81 15.58 -8.23 15.53
N LEU A 82 15.64 -7.63 14.33
CA LEU A 82 16.66 -6.64 13.96
C LEU A 82 15.98 -5.46 13.28
N GLU A 83 16.38 -4.25 13.66
CA GLU A 83 15.93 -2.99 13.08
C GLU A 83 17.13 -2.08 12.89
N GLY A 84 17.35 -1.65 11.66
CA GLY A 84 18.37 -0.68 11.28
C GLY A 84 17.71 0.54 10.63
N PHE A 85 18.15 1.72 11.03
CA PHE A 85 17.69 3.00 10.50
C PHE A 85 18.87 3.90 10.19
N GLY A 86 18.82 4.58 9.06
CA GLY A 86 19.78 5.62 8.68
C GLY A 86 19.06 6.79 8.03
N LEU A 87 19.36 7.99 8.50
CA LEU A 87 18.83 9.24 7.96
C LEU A 87 19.99 10.21 7.75
N ARG A 88 20.02 10.86 6.58
CA ARG A 88 20.94 11.95 6.29
C ARG A 88 20.15 13.14 5.76
N LEU A 89 20.35 14.29 6.41
CA LEU A 89 19.70 15.53 6.05
C LEU A 89 20.75 16.54 5.62
N LYS A 90 20.67 16.97 4.36
CA LYS A 90 21.36 18.15 3.83
C LYS A 90 20.33 19.12 3.28
N SER A 91 20.70 20.37 3.06
CA SER A 91 19.81 21.43 2.54
C SER A 91 19.18 21.11 1.19
N ASP A 92 19.90 20.38 0.35
CA ASP A 92 19.52 20.04 -1.02
C ASP A 92 19.28 18.55 -1.26
N PHE A 93 19.65 17.69 -0.27
CA PHE A 93 19.56 16.24 -0.40
C PHE A 93 19.20 15.60 0.94
N GLN A 94 18.14 14.82 0.95
CA GLN A 94 17.73 14.02 2.09
C GLN A 94 17.60 12.57 1.68
N THR A 95 18.08 11.66 2.51
CA THR A 95 17.89 10.23 2.29
C THR A 95 17.63 9.52 3.59
N MET A 96 16.74 8.52 3.54
CA MET A 96 16.39 7.67 4.66
C MET A 96 16.40 6.22 4.18
N PHE A 97 16.95 5.36 4.99
CA PHE A 97 16.98 3.93 4.77
C PHE A 97 16.54 3.21 6.03
N THR A 98 15.68 2.18 5.90
CA THR A 98 15.34 1.28 7.00
C THR A 98 15.42 -0.18 6.55
N TYR A 99 15.88 -1.02 7.45
CA TYR A 99 15.76 -2.46 7.35
C TYR A 99 15.21 -3.00 8.64
N LYS A 100 14.16 -3.80 8.55
CA LYS A 100 13.56 -4.47 9.69
C LYS A 100 13.32 -5.94 9.37
N THR A 101 13.55 -6.79 10.37
CA THR A 101 13.21 -8.21 10.28
C THR A 101 12.80 -8.73 11.63
N ASN A 102 11.82 -9.61 11.66
CA ASN A 102 11.47 -10.36 12.85
C ASN A 102 10.69 -11.65 12.54
N ASN A 103 10.69 -12.55 13.54
CA ASN A 103 9.81 -13.72 13.62
C ASN A 103 9.13 -13.83 15.00
N MET A 104 8.82 -12.67 15.60
CA MET A 104 8.32 -12.57 16.99
C MET A 104 6.82 -12.22 17.05
N GLY A 105 6.07 -12.43 15.96
CA GLY A 105 4.65 -12.09 15.89
C GLY A 105 4.36 -10.59 15.79
N GLN A 106 5.30 -9.80 15.26
CA GLN A 106 5.11 -8.38 14.99
C GLN A 106 4.99 -8.15 13.48
N ASN A 107 3.92 -7.50 13.06
CA ASN A 107 3.71 -7.17 11.65
C ASN A 107 4.41 -5.86 11.28
N ILE A 108 5.68 -5.96 10.87
CA ILE A 108 6.49 -4.79 10.44
C ILE A 108 6.06 -4.24 9.08
N CYS A 109 5.39 -5.02 8.25
CA CYS A 109 4.91 -4.57 6.93
C CYS A 109 3.79 -3.53 7.03
N LYS A 110 3.04 -3.49 8.15
CA LYS A 110 2.03 -2.45 8.40
C LYS A 110 2.61 -1.02 8.43
N GLU A 111 3.88 -0.86 8.81
CA GLU A 111 4.51 0.45 8.89
C GLU A 111 4.74 1.08 7.51
N THR A 112 4.83 0.24 6.47
CA THR A 112 5.03 0.67 5.09
C THR A 112 3.72 0.86 4.34
N THR A 113 2.59 0.47 4.95
CA THR A 113 1.27 0.64 4.35
C THR A 113 0.85 2.11 4.41
N THR A 114 0.25 2.59 3.33
CA THR A 114 -0.34 3.94 3.31
C THR A 114 -1.47 4.02 4.32
N MET A 115 -1.37 4.95 5.28
CA MET A 115 -2.35 5.10 6.37
C MET A 115 -3.69 5.60 5.85
N PHE A 116 -3.67 6.45 4.83
CA PHE A 116 -4.88 6.97 4.19
C PHE A 116 -4.59 7.33 2.73
N SER A 117 -5.45 6.88 1.81
CA SER A 117 -5.44 7.29 0.41
C SER A 117 -6.88 7.34 -0.10
N LEU A 118 -7.29 8.48 -0.66
CA LEU A 118 -8.57 8.64 -1.35
C LEU A 118 -8.65 7.77 -2.62
N ASP A 119 -7.50 7.41 -3.18
CA ASP A 119 -7.41 6.57 -4.38
C ASP A 119 -7.73 5.09 -4.09
N ASN A 120 -7.78 4.69 -2.82
CA ASN A 120 -8.08 3.32 -2.38
C ASN A 120 -9.57 3.11 -2.02
N LEU A 121 -10.46 4.03 -2.39
CA LEU A 121 -11.91 3.89 -2.17
C LEU A 121 -12.56 2.77 -3.00
N GLU A 122 -11.88 2.30 -4.04
CA GLU A 122 -12.29 1.11 -4.78
C GLU A 122 -11.77 -0.14 -4.09
N ASN A 123 -12.56 -0.68 -3.15
CA ASN A 123 -12.30 -2.00 -2.55
C ASN A 123 -12.59 -3.08 -3.60
N TRP A 124 -11.55 -3.60 -4.22
CA TRP A 124 -11.64 -4.76 -5.07
C TRP A 124 -11.66 -6.02 -4.20
N SER A 125 -12.76 -6.76 -4.26
CA SER A 125 -12.82 -8.06 -3.61
C SER A 125 -11.97 -9.08 -4.39
N ASP A 126 -11.25 -9.92 -3.67
CA ASP A 126 -10.62 -11.09 -4.26
C ASP A 126 -11.70 -12.04 -4.78
N TYR A 127 -11.59 -12.49 -6.04
CA TYR A 127 -12.46 -13.52 -6.61
C TYR A 127 -12.13 -14.92 -6.07
N ILE A 128 -10.89 -15.10 -5.63
CA ILE A 128 -10.40 -16.37 -5.12
C ILE A 128 -9.91 -16.16 -3.69
N SER A 129 -10.43 -16.96 -2.76
CA SER A 129 -10.00 -16.97 -1.36
C SER A 129 -9.92 -18.39 -0.81
N LEU A 130 -8.96 -18.62 0.09
CA LEU A 130 -8.89 -19.87 0.86
C LEU A 130 -9.62 -19.70 2.20
N ALA A 131 -10.25 -20.77 2.66
CA ALA A 131 -10.91 -20.82 3.96
C ALA A 131 -9.87 -20.99 5.08
N THR A 132 -9.11 -19.92 5.36
CA THR A 132 -8.04 -19.90 6.35
C THR A 132 -8.54 -20.21 7.77
N PRO A 133 -7.68 -20.74 8.67
CA PRO A 133 -7.99 -20.86 10.08
C PRO A 133 -8.43 -19.52 10.69
N THR A 134 -9.40 -19.57 11.59
CA THR A 134 -9.86 -18.38 12.31
C THR A 134 -8.81 -17.93 13.32
N THR A 135 -8.54 -16.63 13.36
CA THR A 135 -7.62 -16.04 14.33
C THR A 135 -8.37 -15.78 15.65
N PRO A 136 -7.91 -16.28 16.80
CA PRO A 136 -8.53 -15.99 18.08
C PRO A 136 -8.38 -14.51 18.44
N ASN A 137 -9.33 -13.98 19.22
CA ASN A 137 -9.31 -12.58 19.68
C ASN A 137 -8.28 -12.37 20.80
N LEU A 138 -7.00 -12.42 20.45
CA LEU A 138 -5.85 -12.20 21.30
C LEU A 138 -4.94 -11.13 20.69
N ALA A 139 -3.99 -10.63 21.46
CA ALA A 139 -3.00 -9.68 20.93
C ALA A 139 -2.24 -10.28 19.74
N GLU A 140 -2.03 -9.49 18.67
CA GLU A 140 -1.43 -9.91 17.40
C GLU A 140 -0.16 -10.73 17.58
N ARG A 141 0.74 -10.31 18.47
CA ARG A 141 2.00 -11.03 18.77
C ARG A 141 1.83 -12.45 19.34
N ARG A 142 0.62 -12.84 19.75
CA ARG A 142 0.29 -14.19 20.25
C ARG A 142 -0.34 -15.07 19.17
N THR A 143 -0.81 -14.47 18.10
CA THR A 143 -1.57 -15.14 17.04
C THR A 143 -0.87 -15.11 15.70
N LEU A 144 0.09 -14.18 15.53
CA LEU A 144 0.83 -14.03 14.28
C LEU A 144 2.13 -14.84 14.32
N PHE A 145 2.18 -15.93 13.57
CA PHE A 145 3.40 -16.71 13.35
C PHE A 145 4.01 -16.30 12.02
N ASN A 146 4.94 -15.36 12.07
CA ASN A 146 5.53 -14.76 10.89
C ASN A 146 7.05 -14.91 10.82
N ARG A 147 7.57 -14.70 9.63
CA ARG A 147 8.97 -14.35 9.36
C ARG A 147 8.94 -13.27 8.29
N SER A 148 9.28 -12.05 8.71
CA SER A 148 9.09 -10.86 7.87
C SER A 148 10.39 -10.10 7.72
N HIS A 149 10.57 -9.51 6.53
CA HIS A 149 11.64 -8.59 6.19
C HIS A 149 11.01 -7.37 5.52
N ALA A 150 11.42 -6.18 5.91
CA ALA A 150 11.00 -4.92 5.30
C ALA A 150 12.23 -4.05 5.04
N VAL A 151 12.34 -3.56 3.81
CA VAL A 151 13.38 -2.62 3.38
C VAL A 151 12.69 -1.38 2.87
N THR A 152 13.10 -0.19 3.31
CA THR A 152 12.66 1.08 2.71
C THR A 152 13.85 1.96 2.37
N ALA A 153 13.78 2.62 1.23
CA ALA A 153 14.73 3.65 0.84
C ALA A 153 13.96 4.84 0.26
N ASN A 154 14.17 6.00 0.83
CA ASN A 154 13.53 7.24 0.39
C ASN A 154 14.60 8.29 0.20
N THR A 155 14.58 8.94 -0.95
CA THR A 155 15.55 9.97 -1.30
C THR A 155 14.84 11.15 -1.92
N MET A 156 15.14 12.35 -1.41
CA MET A 156 14.68 13.61 -1.97
C MET A 156 15.86 14.48 -2.33
N LYS A 157 15.82 15.02 -3.53
CA LYS A 157 16.80 16.00 -4.00
C LYS A 157 16.09 17.28 -4.43
N ARG A 158 16.51 18.40 -3.84
CA ARG A 158 16.12 19.74 -4.29
C ARG A 158 16.97 20.10 -5.50
N ILE A 159 16.33 20.44 -6.62
CA ILE A 159 16.99 20.86 -7.86
C ILE A 159 17.28 22.36 -7.80
N ASN A 160 16.30 23.12 -7.32
CA ASN A 160 16.38 24.56 -7.08
C ASN A 160 15.38 24.96 -5.97
N GLU A 161 15.22 26.28 -5.69
CA GLU A 161 14.36 26.77 -4.60
C GLU A 161 12.89 26.36 -4.71
N SER A 162 12.41 26.10 -5.92
CA SER A 162 11.01 25.76 -6.18
C SER A 162 10.79 24.33 -6.70
N SER A 163 11.86 23.56 -6.96
CA SER A 163 11.73 22.25 -7.62
C SER A 163 12.49 21.16 -6.88
N GLN A 164 11.86 20.01 -6.76
CA GLN A 164 12.41 18.83 -6.09
C GLN A 164 11.99 17.52 -6.78
N VAL A 165 12.80 16.49 -6.59
CA VAL A 165 12.52 15.11 -6.97
C VAL A 165 12.53 14.24 -5.72
N ASN A 166 11.54 13.38 -5.59
CA ASN A 166 11.45 12.37 -4.54
C ASN A 166 11.39 10.99 -5.18
N VAL A 167 12.20 10.06 -4.67
CA VAL A 167 12.21 8.65 -5.07
C VAL A 167 12.00 7.81 -3.82
N GLN A 168 11.02 6.91 -3.87
CA GLN A 168 10.74 5.97 -2.79
C GLN A 168 10.81 4.54 -3.32
N PHE A 169 11.35 3.66 -2.50
CA PHE A 169 11.42 2.24 -2.73
C PHE A 169 11.08 1.51 -1.44
N ILE A 170 10.18 0.54 -1.52
CA ILE A 170 9.79 -0.30 -0.40
C ILE A 170 9.70 -1.75 -0.89
N TYR A 171 10.32 -2.65 -0.15
CA TYR A 171 10.21 -4.07 -0.38
C TYR A 171 9.86 -4.78 0.92
N ASN A 172 8.80 -5.57 0.89
CA ASN A 172 8.35 -6.42 1.98
C ASN A 172 8.39 -7.88 1.54
N ASN A 173 8.95 -8.73 2.37
CA ASN A 173 8.84 -10.19 2.26
C ASN A 173 8.25 -10.70 3.56
N ASP A 174 7.12 -11.38 3.47
CA ASP A 174 6.38 -11.88 4.63
C ASP A 174 5.96 -13.34 4.43
N ARG A 175 6.31 -14.17 5.40
CA ARG A 175 5.86 -15.54 5.48
C ARG A 175 5.06 -15.70 6.76
N GLN A 176 3.83 -16.18 6.64
CA GLN A 176 2.93 -16.43 7.78
C GLN A 176 2.45 -17.86 7.75
N THR A 177 2.32 -18.46 8.93
CA THR A 177 1.71 -19.77 9.14
C THR A 177 0.56 -19.66 10.12
N ALA A 178 -0.47 -20.46 9.93
CA ALA A 178 -1.56 -20.61 10.88
C ALA A 178 -2.04 -22.06 10.89
N GLN A 179 -2.44 -22.53 12.07
CA GLN A 179 -3.04 -23.85 12.26
C GLN A 179 -4.37 -23.68 12.95
N GLY A 180 -5.32 -24.54 12.64
CA GLY A 180 -6.63 -24.53 13.27
C GLY A 180 -7.22 -25.93 13.31
N GLU A 181 -7.83 -26.24 14.42
CA GLU A 181 -8.59 -27.48 14.63
C GLU A 181 -10.04 -27.12 14.93
N ARG A 182 -10.93 -27.87 14.36
CA ARG A 182 -12.36 -27.76 14.60
C ARG A 182 -12.97 -29.15 14.75
N GLN A 183 -13.55 -29.40 15.89
CA GLN A 183 -14.36 -30.57 16.15
C GLN A 183 -15.83 -30.20 16.07
N THR A 184 -16.60 -30.97 15.32
CA THR A 184 -18.06 -30.81 15.19
C THR A 184 -18.73 -32.12 15.59
N GLU A 185 -19.61 -32.05 16.56
CA GLU A 185 -20.38 -33.20 17.02
C GLU A 185 -21.83 -33.08 16.54
N TYR A 186 -22.32 -34.12 15.89
CA TYR A 186 -23.71 -34.25 15.47
C TYR A 186 -24.38 -35.27 16.40
N PHE A 187 -25.35 -34.82 17.15
CA PHE A 187 -26.19 -35.70 17.99
C PHE A 187 -27.33 -36.25 17.16
N LEU A 188 -27.16 -37.47 16.65
CA LEU A 188 -28.14 -38.17 15.84
C LEU A 188 -28.94 -39.16 16.71
N PRO A 189 -30.16 -39.55 16.29
CA PRO A 189 -30.96 -40.56 17.02
C PRO A 189 -30.23 -41.88 17.24
N ASP A 190 -29.35 -42.25 16.33
CA ASP A 190 -28.58 -43.51 16.35
C ASP A 190 -27.19 -43.39 16.98
N GLY A 191 -26.87 -42.24 17.58
CA GLY A 191 -25.57 -41.98 18.22
C GLY A 191 -24.95 -40.65 17.82
N THR A 192 -23.85 -40.31 18.47
CA THR A 192 -23.07 -39.08 18.18
C THR A 192 -22.05 -39.33 17.08
N GLN A 193 -22.06 -38.53 16.04
CA GLN A 193 -21.03 -38.51 15.00
C GLN A 193 -20.10 -37.31 15.22
N THR A 194 -18.82 -37.59 15.35
CA THR A 194 -17.79 -36.54 15.51
C THR A 194 -17.03 -36.36 14.20
N ILE A 195 -16.88 -35.14 13.76
CA ILE A 195 -16.07 -34.74 12.60
C ILE A 195 -14.96 -33.81 13.10
N ASP A 196 -13.72 -34.28 12.97
CA ASP A 196 -12.52 -33.50 13.25
C ASP A 196 -11.98 -32.90 11.94
N ASN A 197 -11.71 -31.61 11.95
CA ASN A 197 -11.14 -30.90 10.80
C ASN A 197 -9.88 -30.16 11.27
N HIS A 198 -8.75 -30.47 10.65
CA HIS A 198 -7.47 -29.83 10.90
C HIS A 198 -7.03 -29.04 9.66
N LYS A 199 -6.61 -27.78 9.85
CA LYS A 199 -6.16 -26.88 8.80
C LYS A 199 -4.75 -26.40 9.05
N ASP A 200 -3.85 -26.64 8.09
CA ASP A 200 -2.52 -26.05 8.03
C ASP A 200 -2.46 -25.01 6.91
N PHE A 201 -2.19 -23.78 7.27
CA PHE A 201 -2.11 -22.66 6.34
C PHE A 201 -0.72 -22.05 6.28
N LEU A 202 -0.24 -21.78 5.08
CA LEU A 202 0.99 -21.04 4.82
C LEU A 202 0.72 -19.94 3.78
N ARG A 203 1.13 -18.71 4.09
CA ARG A 203 1.16 -17.59 3.15
C ARG A 203 2.59 -17.10 2.96
N LYS A 204 3.00 -16.90 1.71
CA LYS A 204 4.21 -16.17 1.34
C LYS A 204 3.80 -14.95 0.52
N ASN A 205 4.16 -13.77 0.98
CA ASN A 205 3.82 -12.51 0.34
C ASN A 205 5.11 -11.71 0.07
N ASN A 206 5.25 -11.23 -1.16
CA ASN A 206 6.28 -10.27 -1.53
C ASN A 206 5.58 -9.03 -2.08
N GLU A 207 5.97 -7.86 -1.60
CA GLU A 207 5.43 -6.58 -2.03
C GLU A 207 6.59 -5.68 -2.43
N LEU A 208 6.46 -5.05 -3.57
CA LEU A 208 7.40 -4.05 -4.08
C LEU A 208 6.64 -2.79 -4.41
N TYR A 209 7.00 -1.68 -3.79
CA TYR A 209 6.49 -0.36 -4.11
C TYR A 209 7.60 0.55 -4.59
N GLY A 210 7.35 1.27 -5.67
CA GLY A 210 8.22 2.31 -6.20
C GLY A 210 7.45 3.60 -6.48
N LEU A 211 8.05 4.76 -6.18
CA LEU A 211 7.51 6.07 -6.50
C LEU A 211 8.63 6.97 -7.01
N VAL A 212 8.37 7.66 -8.12
CA VAL A 212 9.15 8.81 -8.57
C VAL A 212 8.22 10.01 -8.65
N LYS A 213 8.51 11.05 -7.90
CA LYS A 213 7.71 12.29 -7.84
C LYS A 213 8.59 13.48 -8.17
N TYR A 214 8.20 14.24 -9.18
CA TYR A 214 8.73 15.57 -9.47
C TYR A 214 7.72 16.62 -9.01
N GLU A 215 8.18 17.64 -8.31
CA GLU A 215 7.36 18.75 -7.85
C GLU A 215 8.05 20.08 -8.11
N LYS A 216 7.32 21.01 -8.71
CA LYS A 216 7.69 22.43 -8.81
C LYS A 216 6.60 23.25 -8.12
N ASN A 217 6.98 24.02 -7.11
CA ASN A 217 6.06 24.80 -6.27
C ASN A 217 6.55 26.25 -6.15
N SER A 218 6.02 27.11 -7.00
CA SER A 218 6.32 28.54 -7.02
C SER A 218 5.04 29.36 -6.83
N SER A 219 5.17 30.69 -6.65
CA SER A 219 4.01 31.58 -6.49
C SER A 219 3.13 31.74 -7.76
N ILE A 220 3.68 31.38 -8.93
CA ILE A 220 2.98 31.49 -10.22
C ILE A 220 2.60 30.16 -10.85
N GLN A 221 3.28 29.07 -10.45
CA GLN A 221 3.07 27.75 -11.03
C GLN A 221 3.30 26.66 -9.99
N TYR A 222 2.38 25.72 -9.93
CA TYR A 222 2.54 24.42 -9.29
C TYR A 222 2.50 23.32 -10.35
N LEU A 223 3.45 22.40 -10.30
CA LEU A 223 3.44 21.19 -11.12
C LEU A 223 3.87 20.02 -10.22
N LYS A 224 3.05 19.00 -10.16
CA LYS A 224 3.38 17.71 -9.51
C LYS A 224 3.12 16.61 -10.52
N ASN A 225 4.13 15.79 -10.78
CA ASN A 225 3.98 14.54 -11.48
C ASN A 225 4.49 13.41 -10.61
N SER A 226 3.71 12.37 -10.42
CA SER A 226 4.07 11.20 -9.64
C SER A 226 3.71 9.92 -10.37
N LEU A 227 4.72 9.12 -10.66
CA LEU A 227 4.60 7.77 -11.18
C LEU A 227 4.89 6.79 -10.04
N SER A 228 3.93 5.91 -9.74
CA SER A 228 4.07 4.88 -8.72
C SER A 228 3.67 3.51 -9.24
N GLY A 229 4.31 2.49 -8.71
CA GLY A 229 3.99 1.09 -8.96
C GLY A 229 3.91 0.32 -7.65
N ASP A 230 2.87 -0.48 -7.51
CA ASP A 230 2.64 -1.39 -6.40
C ASP A 230 2.49 -2.81 -6.95
N PHE A 231 3.41 -3.69 -6.58
CA PHE A 231 3.51 -5.04 -7.10
C PHE A 231 3.49 -6.03 -5.96
N THR A 232 2.51 -6.92 -5.97
CA THR A 232 2.33 -7.95 -4.94
C THR A 232 2.37 -9.34 -5.57
N TRP A 233 3.07 -10.26 -4.95
CA TRP A 233 3.10 -11.68 -5.30
C TRP A 233 2.75 -12.51 -4.07
N SER A 234 1.49 -12.92 -3.96
CA SER A 234 1.00 -13.75 -2.87
C SER A 234 0.81 -15.20 -3.30
N HIS A 235 1.37 -16.10 -2.52
CA HIS A 235 1.20 -17.53 -2.66
C HIS A 235 0.66 -18.08 -1.35
N GLN A 236 -0.41 -18.86 -1.42
CA GLN A 236 -1.11 -19.39 -0.25
C GLN A 236 -1.33 -20.89 -0.43
N TRP A 237 -1.05 -21.64 0.61
CA TRP A 237 -1.25 -23.09 0.68
C TRP A 237 -2.15 -23.37 1.87
N LEU A 238 -3.14 -24.22 1.66
CA LEU A 238 -4.02 -24.73 2.71
C LEU A 238 -4.12 -26.25 2.56
N ASN A 239 -3.70 -26.97 3.58
CA ASN A 239 -3.94 -28.39 3.71
C ASN A 239 -5.06 -28.59 4.73
N GLU A 240 -6.14 -29.19 4.29
CA GLU A 240 -7.29 -29.51 5.14
C GLU A 240 -7.38 -31.03 5.26
N LYS A 241 -7.46 -31.51 6.49
CA LYS A 241 -7.61 -32.93 6.84
C LYS A 241 -8.85 -33.08 7.69
N GLY A 242 -9.75 -33.96 7.32
CA GLY A 242 -11.02 -34.21 8.00
C GLY A 242 -11.68 -35.43 7.42
N THR A 243 -12.98 -35.40 7.23
CA THR A 243 -13.76 -36.47 6.54
C THR A 243 -13.23 -36.69 5.12
N ALA A 244 -12.80 -35.63 4.45
CA ALA A 244 -12.01 -35.65 3.23
C ALA A 244 -10.77 -34.79 3.41
N SER A 245 -9.67 -35.13 2.72
CA SER A 245 -8.44 -34.36 2.75
C SER A 245 -8.28 -33.59 1.44
N HIS A 246 -8.07 -32.28 1.53
CA HIS A 246 -7.91 -31.42 0.36
C HIS A 246 -6.64 -30.59 0.47
N ARG A 247 -5.91 -30.47 -0.66
CA ARG A 247 -4.79 -29.56 -0.81
C ARG A 247 -5.21 -28.42 -1.71
N GLN A 248 -5.08 -27.20 -1.20
CA GLN A 248 -5.44 -26.00 -1.93
C GLN A 248 -4.21 -25.11 -2.09
N PHE A 249 -4.03 -24.57 -3.26
CA PHE A 249 -2.97 -23.63 -3.58
C PHE A 249 -3.55 -22.44 -4.34
N ALA A 250 -3.40 -21.25 -3.79
CA ALA A 250 -3.79 -20.01 -4.44
C ALA A 250 -2.57 -19.16 -4.77
N ARG A 251 -2.55 -18.62 -5.98
CA ARG A 251 -1.58 -17.63 -6.44
C ARG A 251 -2.31 -16.36 -6.79
N LYS A 252 -1.91 -15.24 -6.17
CA LYS A 252 -2.61 -13.96 -6.28
C LYS A 252 -1.59 -12.83 -6.51
N PRO A 253 -1.02 -12.70 -7.72
CA PRO A 253 -0.24 -11.51 -8.05
C PRO A 253 -1.16 -10.33 -8.30
N GLU A 254 -0.67 -9.13 -7.96
CA GLU A 254 -1.32 -7.86 -8.22
C GLU A 254 -0.27 -6.86 -8.73
N TYR A 255 -0.64 -6.14 -9.77
CA TYR A 255 0.18 -5.11 -10.41
C TYR A 255 -0.67 -3.86 -10.55
N ASP A 256 -0.29 -2.77 -9.88
CA ASP A 256 -0.98 -1.49 -9.88
C ASP A 256 0.01 -0.38 -10.23
N VAL A 257 -0.17 0.27 -11.37
CA VAL A 257 0.67 1.38 -11.81
C VAL A 257 -0.19 2.63 -11.95
N LYS A 258 0.24 3.72 -11.31
CA LYS A 258 -0.47 5.01 -11.28
C LYS A 258 0.44 6.12 -11.76
N ASP A 259 -0.09 6.97 -12.62
CA ASP A 259 0.51 8.25 -13.03
C ASP A 259 -0.44 9.38 -12.69
N ASN A 260 0.03 10.32 -11.86
CA ASN A 260 -0.73 11.50 -11.45
C ASN A 260 0.01 12.75 -11.88
N LEU A 261 -0.59 13.51 -12.76
CA LEU A 261 -0.10 14.83 -13.18
C LEU A 261 -1.07 15.91 -12.69
N TYR A 262 -0.54 16.89 -11.98
CA TYR A 262 -1.28 18.05 -11.52
C TYR A 262 -0.52 19.33 -11.84
N ILE A 263 -1.14 20.23 -12.58
CA ILE A 263 -0.57 21.52 -12.97
C ILE A 263 -1.54 22.61 -12.56
N ILE A 264 -1.06 23.67 -11.94
CA ILE A 264 -1.80 24.92 -11.68
C ILE A 264 -0.94 26.06 -12.16
N CYS A 265 -1.53 26.97 -12.94
CA CYS A 265 -0.89 28.22 -13.37
C CYS A 265 -1.76 29.42 -12.97
N LYS A 266 -1.11 30.45 -12.45
CA LYS A 266 -1.70 31.74 -12.10
C LYS A 266 -1.52 32.72 -13.24
N TYR A 267 -2.61 33.30 -13.69
CA TYR A 267 -2.63 34.37 -14.70
C TYR A 267 -3.38 35.59 -14.14
N GLY A 268 -2.67 36.51 -13.49
CA GLY A 268 -3.28 37.62 -12.75
C GLY A 268 -4.22 37.12 -11.64
N ASN A 269 -5.51 37.43 -11.74
CA ASN A 269 -6.55 36.97 -10.80
C ASN A 269 -7.22 35.65 -11.20
N SER A 270 -6.72 34.99 -12.20
CA SER A 270 -7.28 33.74 -12.73
C SER A 270 -6.35 32.57 -12.44
N LEU A 271 -6.94 31.39 -12.18
CA LEU A 271 -6.24 30.14 -12.06
C LEU A 271 -6.67 29.21 -13.19
N VAL A 272 -5.70 28.56 -13.80
CA VAL A 272 -5.91 27.44 -14.72
C VAL A 272 -5.24 26.23 -14.15
N SER A 273 -5.97 25.14 -14.03
CA SER A 273 -5.45 23.86 -13.53
C SER A 273 -5.73 22.75 -14.54
N PHE A 274 -4.79 21.81 -14.60
CA PHE A 274 -4.89 20.57 -15.35
C PHE A 274 -4.59 19.42 -14.41
N TYR A 275 -5.45 18.41 -14.42
CA TYR A 275 -5.31 17.20 -13.64
C TYR A 275 -5.45 15.99 -14.54
N SER A 276 -4.56 15.03 -14.44
CA SER A 276 -4.63 13.75 -15.11
C SER A 276 -4.21 12.64 -14.17
N ASN A 277 -5.13 11.73 -13.90
CA ASN A 277 -4.87 10.51 -13.13
C ASN A 277 -5.09 9.32 -14.03
N ASN A 278 -4.07 8.53 -14.24
CA ASN A 278 -4.11 7.30 -15.01
C ASN A 278 -3.71 6.13 -14.15
N ARG A 279 -4.45 5.03 -14.22
CA ARG A 279 -4.18 3.82 -13.45
C ARG A 279 -4.37 2.58 -14.30
N ILE A 280 -3.43 1.66 -14.20
CA ILE A 280 -3.48 0.33 -14.80
C ILE A 280 -3.37 -0.68 -13.67
N VAL A 281 -4.36 -1.57 -13.57
CA VAL A 281 -4.39 -2.66 -12.58
C VAL A 281 -4.49 -4.00 -13.30
N SER A 282 -3.72 -4.97 -12.87
CA SER A 282 -3.81 -6.36 -13.36
C SER A 282 -3.74 -7.32 -12.18
N ARG A 283 -4.72 -8.22 -12.06
CA ARG A 283 -4.88 -9.20 -10.97
C ARG A 283 -5.17 -10.58 -11.53
N PRO A 284 -4.17 -11.30 -12.05
CA PRO A 284 -4.35 -12.69 -12.44
C PRO A 284 -4.30 -13.57 -11.19
N GLN A 285 -5.44 -14.17 -10.83
CA GLN A 285 -5.57 -15.06 -9.67
C GLN A 285 -5.75 -16.49 -10.15
N SER A 286 -5.22 -17.46 -9.41
CA SER A 286 -5.46 -18.88 -9.68
C SER A 286 -5.62 -19.67 -8.39
N LEU A 287 -6.46 -20.68 -8.46
CA LEU A 287 -6.72 -21.66 -7.40
C LEU A 287 -6.59 -23.05 -7.97
N ALA A 288 -5.82 -23.88 -7.30
CA ALA A 288 -5.81 -25.32 -7.50
C ALA A 288 -6.35 -25.99 -6.23
N VAL A 289 -7.30 -26.91 -6.38
CA VAL A 289 -7.83 -27.75 -5.31
C VAL A 289 -7.78 -29.19 -5.81
N ASP A 290 -6.82 -29.96 -5.29
CA ASP A 290 -6.50 -31.32 -5.74
C ASP A 290 -6.30 -31.38 -7.28
N SER A 291 -7.27 -31.92 -8.04
CA SER A 291 -7.26 -31.99 -9.51
C SER A 291 -8.01 -30.85 -10.19
N LEU A 292 -8.69 -29.98 -9.42
CA LEU A 292 -9.45 -28.85 -9.96
C LEU A 292 -8.56 -27.63 -10.06
N TYR A 293 -8.66 -26.88 -11.15
CA TYR A 293 -7.94 -25.63 -11.36
C TYR A 293 -8.87 -24.54 -11.86
N GLN A 294 -8.79 -23.35 -11.26
CA GLN A 294 -9.50 -22.16 -11.68
C GLN A 294 -8.53 -21.01 -11.87
N HIS A 295 -8.69 -20.27 -12.93
CA HIS A 295 -7.97 -19.01 -13.19
C HIS A 295 -8.99 -17.89 -13.39
N VAL A 296 -8.71 -16.73 -12.75
CA VAL A 296 -9.48 -15.49 -12.91
C VAL A 296 -8.49 -14.35 -13.15
N SER A 297 -8.59 -13.69 -14.28
CA SER A 297 -7.76 -12.53 -14.63
C SER A 297 -8.63 -11.29 -14.74
N GLN A 298 -8.34 -10.29 -13.92
CA GLN A 298 -8.95 -8.98 -13.96
C GLN A 298 -7.93 -7.95 -14.44
N GLN A 299 -8.29 -7.17 -15.42
CA GLN A 299 -7.50 -6.03 -15.90
C GLN A 299 -8.39 -4.78 -15.91
N GLN A 300 -7.81 -3.67 -15.51
CA GLN A 300 -8.47 -2.39 -15.51
C GLN A 300 -7.51 -1.32 -16.00
N TYR A 301 -7.99 -0.48 -16.89
CA TYR A 301 -7.41 0.83 -17.18
C TYR A 301 -8.41 1.90 -16.81
N SER A 302 -8.02 2.91 -16.05
CA SER A 302 -8.86 4.06 -15.72
C SER A 302 -8.09 5.36 -15.93
N THR A 303 -8.81 6.36 -16.45
CA THR A 303 -8.32 7.73 -16.60
C THR A 303 -9.34 8.72 -16.07
N ASN A 304 -8.86 9.73 -15.35
CA ASN A 304 -9.64 10.89 -14.94
C ASN A 304 -8.82 12.14 -15.28
N THR A 305 -9.08 12.73 -16.43
CA THR A 305 -8.31 13.86 -16.94
C THR A 305 -9.24 15.04 -17.17
N TYR A 306 -8.93 16.18 -16.55
CA TYR A 306 -9.71 17.40 -16.74
C TYR A 306 -8.86 18.67 -16.66
N ALA A 307 -9.33 19.70 -17.35
CA ALA A 307 -8.86 21.07 -17.18
C ALA A 307 -9.94 21.88 -16.46
N MET A 308 -9.51 22.80 -15.61
CA MET A 308 -10.38 23.73 -14.89
C MET A 308 -9.79 25.13 -14.97
N GLY A 309 -10.60 26.10 -15.36
CA GLY A 309 -10.27 27.52 -15.33
C GLY A 309 -11.20 28.27 -14.38
N GLY A 310 -10.68 29.21 -13.61
CA GLY A 310 -11.46 30.04 -12.70
C GLY A 310 -10.98 31.49 -12.73
N THR A 311 -11.92 32.42 -12.80
CA THR A 311 -11.64 33.85 -12.72
C THR A 311 -12.60 34.57 -11.77
N LYS A 312 -12.15 35.67 -11.20
CA LYS A 312 -12.92 36.51 -10.31
C LYS A 312 -13.46 37.70 -11.10
N LEU A 313 -14.77 37.82 -11.23
CA LEU A 313 -15.46 38.90 -11.89
C LEU A 313 -16.23 39.74 -10.86
N GLY A 314 -15.57 40.72 -10.29
CA GLY A 314 -16.12 41.54 -9.21
C GLY A 314 -16.45 40.68 -7.97
N LYS A 315 -17.73 40.59 -7.62
CA LYS A 315 -18.23 39.75 -6.49
C LYS A 315 -18.47 38.28 -6.88
N PHE A 316 -18.41 37.96 -8.16
CA PHE A 316 -18.69 36.61 -8.64
C PHE A 316 -17.38 35.87 -8.93
N ARG A 317 -17.40 34.56 -8.75
CA ARG A 317 -16.35 33.64 -9.18
C ARG A 317 -16.95 32.74 -10.27
N LEU A 318 -16.38 32.80 -11.46
CA LEU A 318 -16.69 31.89 -12.56
C LEU A 318 -15.67 30.75 -12.58
N SER A 319 -16.14 29.52 -12.65
CA SER A 319 -15.31 28.33 -12.77
C SER A 319 -15.89 27.42 -13.85
N LEU A 320 -15.04 27.02 -14.79
CA LEU A 320 -15.36 26.05 -15.84
C LEU A 320 -14.47 24.83 -15.68
N LYS A 321 -15.07 23.64 -15.80
CA LYS A 321 -14.36 22.36 -15.78
C LYS A 321 -14.79 21.52 -16.97
N ALA A 322 -13.81 21.00 -17.73
CA ALA A 322 -14.03 20.08 -18.84
C ALA A 322 -13.04 18.92 -18.75
N GLY A 323 -13.46 17.71 -19.06
CA GLY A 323 -12.58 16.57 -18.98
C GLY A 323 -13.23 15.27 -19.38
N VAL A 324 -12.45 14.18 -19.23
CA VAL A 324 -12.82 12.80 -19.52
C VAL A 324 -12.59 11.96 -18.29
N ASN A 325 -13.59 11.17 -17.94
CA ASN A 325 -13.47 10.10 -16.94
C ASN A 325 -13.90 8.80 -17.64
N ALA A 326 -12.98 7.86 -17.76
CA ALA A 326 -13.21 6.58 -18.43
C ALA A 326 -12.55 5.44 -17.67
N ALA A 327 -13.22 4.28 -17.65
CA ALA A 327 -12.67 3.05 -17.11
C ALA A 327 -12.99 1.90 -18.07
N LEU A 328 -11.95 1.13 -18.42
CA LEU A 328 -12.06 -0.10 -19.19
C LEU A 328 -11.75 -1.27 -18.27
N HIS A 329 -12.66 -2.23 -18.18
CA HIS A 329 -12.51 -3.43 -17.38
C HIS A 329 -12.53 -4.66 -18.28
N ARG A 330 -11.65 -5.60 -17.99
CA ARG A 330 -11.63 -6.92 -18.60
C ARG A 330 -11.56 -7.97 -17.50
N LEU A 331 -12.52 -8.88 -17.51
CA LEU A 331 -12.58 -10.03 -16.62
C LEU A 331 -12.58 -11.30 -17.47
N GLU A 332 -11.67 -12.20 -17.18
CA GLU A 332 -11.58 -13.52 -17.79
C GLU A 332 -11.57 -14.56 -16.69
N SER A 333 -12.35 -15.64 -16.87
CA SER A 333 -12.37 -16.77 -15.95
C SER A 333 -12.43 -18.06 -16.74
N ASP A 334 -11.65 -19.05 -16.31
CA ASP A 334 -11.70 -20.41 -16.80
C ASP A 334 -11.56 -21.39 -15.64
N ALA A 335 -12.10 -22.61 -15.80
CA ALA A 335 -12.01 -23.68 -14.85
C ALA A 335 -11.77 -25.02 -15.57
N ILE A 336 -10.86 -25.83 -15.03
CA ILE A 336 -10.45 -27.12 -15.58
C ILE A 336 -10.62 -28.19 -14.50
N GLY A 337 -11.01 -29.41 -14.90
CA GLY A 337 -11.09 -30.56 -14.01
C GLY A 337 -12.43 -30.72 -13.28
N LEU A 338 -13.40 -29.83 -13.51
CA LEU A 338 -14.75 -30.05 -13.06
C LEU A 338 -15.42 -31.16 -13.91
N PRO A 339 -16.06 -32.17 -13.32
CA PRO A 339 -16.88 -33.06 -14.10
C PRO A 339 -17.97 -32.23 -14.77
N ASP A 340 -18.09 -32.37 -16.07
CA ASP A 340 -19.13 -31.69 -16.86
C ASP A 340 -20.38 -32.54 -16.96
N PRO A 341 -21.30 -32.53 -15.97
CA PRO A 341 -22.56 -33.26 -16.03
C PRO A 341 -23.56 -32.61 -16.99
N LEU A 342 -23.30 -31.39 -17.50
CA LEU A 342 -24.25 -30.62 -18.29
C LEU A 342 -23.63 -29.94 -19.54
N GLY A 343 -22.38 -30.21 -19.90
CA GLY A 343 -21.70 -29.57 -21.06
C GLY A 343 -21.52 -28.06 -20.96
N LEU A 344 -21.58 -27.50 -19.72
CA LEU A 344 -21.65 -26.05 -19.50
C LEU A 344 -20.39 -25.44 -18.91
N LEU A 345 -19.33 -26.21 -18.60
CA LEU A 345 -18.26 -25.76 -17.71
C LEU A 345 -16.89 -25.51 -18.36
N THR A 346 -16.80 -25.41 -19.67
CA THR A 346 -15.67 -24.78 -20.34
C THR A 346 -16.04 -23.36 -20.74
N HIS A 347 -16.32 -22.48 -19.77
CA HIS A 347 -16.61 -21.10 -20.04
C HIS A 347 -15.37 -20.22 -19.91
N ASN A 348 -14.84 -19.84 -21.05
CA ASN A 348 -13.95 -18.69 -21.18
C ASN A 348 -14.85 -17.45 -21.35
N SER A 349 -15.21 -16.79 -20.25
CA SER A 349 -16.07 -15.61 -20.32
C SER A 349 -15.22 -14.33 -20.33
N ARG A 350 -15.31 -13.55 -21.41
CA ARG A 350 -14.69 -12.24 -21.55
C ARG A 350 -15.77 -11.18 -21.42
N PHE A 351 -15.67 -10.35 -20.38
CA PHE A 351 -16.58 -9.22 -20.19
C PHE A 351 -15.80 -7.90 -20.34
N PRO A 352 -15.84 -7.22 -21.48
CA PRO A 352 -15.38 -5.85 -21.58
C PRO A 352 -16.49 -4.91 -21.06
N PHE A 353 -16.16 -4.06 -20.08
CA PHE A 353 -16.99 -2.96 -19.63
C PHE A 353 -16.30 -1.64 -19.95
N ALA A 354 -17.02 -0.70 -20.61
CA ALA A 354 -16.65 0.70 -20.70
C ALA A 354 -17.66 1.51 -19.85
N ARG A 355 -17.17 2.43 -19.05
CA ARG A 355 -17.99 3.35 -18.24
C ARG A 355 -17.53 4.78 -18.45
#